data_2337d20960f64485a604df82427045c0
#
_entry.id   2337d20960f64485a604df82427045c0
#
_cell.length_a   1.000
_cell.length_b   1.000
_cell.length_c   1.000
_cell.angle_alpha   90.00
_cell.angle_beta   90.00
_cell.angle_gamma   90.00
#
_symmetry.space_group_name_H-M   'P 1'
#
loop_
_entity.id
_entity.type
_entity.pdbx_description
1 polymer ?
#
loop_
_entity_poly.entity_id
_entity_poly.type
_entity_poly.pdbx_seq_one_letter_code
_entity_poly.pdbx_strand_id
1 'polypeptide(L)'
;MTAISSSRWTLTLATLFAFFFSQFSPFGLVQELEAASPNASARIIKKLKKQIASLKKRLAAATAVPAPFFEMVTVGNVGNAADAGNASEASVYGAVPYEYSIGKYEVTLAQYAAFLNAVAATDAFGLYSAGMATDLNSAGIAQSGSSGSFTYSVIGDGAHPVTYVSWFDAARFCNWLHNGRPSGAQTAATTENGAYPLNGAISGGLTITRNPGAKFWIPSEDEWYKAAHHQPAGQLGDVDNYWLYPTKSNAVPGNTIGVATPSNHSNFKTSVFSVTQNGSYDSNQNYLTAAGSYPGSASFYGTFDQGGNVWEWNDAVISGSFRGLRGGSGGLNENYLRSSNRNNNNPDSETDGIGFRVASP
;
A
#
# COMPACT_ATOMS: atom_id res chain seq x y z
N MET A 1 29.96 -9.41 -12.26
CA MET A 1 30.55 -9.22 -10.93
C MET A 1 31.21 -7.87 -10.87
N THR A 2 30.54 -6.89 -10.30
CA THR A 2 31.14 -5.60 -9.96
C THR A 2 30.57 -5.18 -8.62
N ALA A 3 31.41 -5.24 -7.63
CA ALA A 3 31.12 -4.82 -6.27
C ALA A 3 31.04 -3.29 -6.21
N ILE A 4 29.87 -2.74 -6.02
CA ILE A 4 29.66 -1.31 -5.73
C ILE A 4 28.65 -1.24 -4.60
N SER A 5 29.09 -0.88 -3.42
CA SER A 5 28.42 -0.01 -2.44
C SER A 5 28.79 -0.21 -0.99
N SER A 6 29.97 -0.72 -0.64
CA SER A 6 30.43 -0.65 0.76
C SER A 6 31.09 0.68 1.13
N SER A 7 31.41 1.54 0.15
CA SER A 7 32.21 2.75 0.38
C SER A 7 31.44 3.97 0.92
N ARG A 8 30.13 4.07 0.69
CA ARG A 8 29.32 5.20 1.19
C ARG A 8 28.97 5.10 2.68
N TRP A 9 28.76 3.89 3.19
CA TRP A 9 28.42 3.67 4.60
C TRP A 9 29.62 3.80 5.53
N THR A 10 30.80 3.36 5.09
CA THR A 10 32.05 3.49 5.83
C THR A 10 32.49 4.96 5.94
N LEU A 11 32.24 5.79 4.92
CA LEU A 11 32.59 7.23 4.98
C LEU A 11 31.70 7.98 5.97
N THR A 12 30.40 7.65 6.06
CA THR A 12 29.46 8.33 6.98
C THR A 12 29.72 7.94 8.45
N LEU A 13 30.07 6.69 8.74
CA LEU A 13 30.44 6.26 10.09
C LEU A 13 31.80 6.85 10.51
N ALA A 14 32.78 6.86 9.61
CA ALA A 14 34.11 7.46 9.88
C ALA A 14 34.00 8.98 10.10
N THR A 15 33.14 9.68 9.36
CA THR A 15 32.93 11.12 9.53
C THR A 15 32.16 11.43 10.83
N LEU A 16 31.21 10.59 11.22
CA LEU A 16 30.55 10.72 12.54
C LEU A 16 31.53 10.42 13.70
N PHE A 17 32.40 9.42 13.54
CA PHE A 17 33.40 9.05 14.54
C PHE A 17 34.49 10.16 14.67
N ALA A 18 34.95 10.69 13.54
CA ALA A 18 35.93 11.79 13.53
C ALA A 18 35.33 13.08 14.13
N PHE A 19 34.04 13.39 13.85
CA PHE A 19 33.36 14.54 14.46
C PHE A 19 33.16 14.34 15.98
N PHE A 20 32.96 13.11 16.43
CA PHE A 20 32.84 12.79 17.86
C PHE A 20 34.14 13.00 18.61
N PHE A 21 35.30 12.61 18.04
CA PHE A 21 36.63 12.77 18.65
C PHE A 21 37.17 14.19 18.53
N SER A 22 36.77 15.00 17.54
CA SER A 22 37.20 16.38 17.40
C SER A 22 36.52 17.35 18.39
N GLN A 23 35.35 16.97 18.92
CA GLN A 23 34.58 17.80 19.87
C GLN A 23 34.73 17.36 21.33
N PHE A 24 35.26 16.17 21.57
CA PHE A 24 35.43 15.63 22.93
C PHE A 24 36.73 14.87 23.05
N SER A 25 37.74 15.55 23.63
CA SER A 25 38.83 14.84 24.26
C SER A 25 38.34 14.27 25.60
N PRO A 26 38.26 12.93 25.76
CA PRO A 26 37.83 12.34 27.03
C PRO A 26 38.70 12.83 28.22
N PHE A 27 39.96 13.11 27.97
CA PHE A 27 40.93 13.64 28.98
C PHE A 27 40.60 15.06 29.42
N GLY A 28 40.19 15.95 28.49
CA GLY A 28 39.83 17.33 28.83
C GLY A 28 38.54 17.42 29.65
N LEU A 29 37.57 16.56 29.39
CA LEU A 29 36.32 16.49 30.13
C LEU A 29 36.48 15.99 31.56
N VAL A 30 37.39 15.04 31.80
CA VAL A 30 37.69 14.54 33.15
C VAL A 30 38.38 15.65 33.97
N GLN A 31 39.30 16.38 33.41
CA GLN A 31 39.98 17.52 34.10
C GLN A 31 38.99 18.67 34.39
N GLU A 32 38.10 19.01 33.47
CA GLU A 32 37.04 20.02 33.73
C GLU A 32 36.07 19.60 34.85
N LEU A 33 35.74 18.31 34.95
CA LEU A 33 34.88 17.79 36.00
C LEU A 33 35.55 17.75 37.38
N GLU A 34 36.87 17.46 37.43
CA GLU A 34 37.64 17.41 38.67
C GLU A 34 37.95 18.82 39.23
N ALA A 35 38.08 19.82 38.36
CA ALA A 35 38.34 21.22 38.75
C ALA A 35 37.06 22.01 39.07
N ALA A 36 35.85 21.47 38.76
CA ALA A 36 34.62 22.23 38.90
C ALA A 36 33.99 22.10 40.28
N SER A 37 33.36 23.18 40.77
CA SER A 37 32.54 23.12 41.98
C SER A 37 31.36 22.12 41.81
N PRO A 38 30.79 21.54 42.88
CA PRO A 38 29.71 20.56 42.80
C PRO A 38 28.51 21.00 41.94
N ASN A 39 28.18 22.30 42.00
CA ASN A 39 27.10 22.88 41.20
C ASN A 39 27.46 23.01 39.70
N ALA A 40 28.74 23.32 39.40
CA ALA A 40 29.23 23.37 38.01
C ALA A 40 29.30 21.97 37.40
N SER A 41 29.80 20.99 38.15
CA SER A 41 29.82 19.58 37.73
C SER A 41 28.39 19.03 37.43
N ALA A 42 27.41 19.35 38.26
CA ALA A 42 26.01 18.96 38.02
C ALA A 42 25.44 19.57 36.73
N ARG A 43 25.78 20.83 36.42
CA ARG A 43 25.40 21.49 35.16
C ARG A 43 26.02 20.82 33.93
N ILE A 44 27.31 20.50 34.00
CA ILE A 44 28.08 19.81 32.96
C ILE A 44 27.47 18.42 32.72
N ILE A 45 27.23 17.64 33.76
CA ILE A 45 26.59 16.32 33.68
C ILE A 45 25.22 16.41 33.05
N LYS A 46 24.38 17.38 33.40
CA LYS A 46 23.05 17.60 32.80
C LYS A 46 23.14 17.91 31.31
N LYS A 47 24.12 18.75 30.89
CA LYS A 47 24.37 19.08 29.48
C LYS A 47 24.83 17.85 28.69
N LEU A 48 25.74 17.06 29.23
CA LEU A 48 26.23 15.82 28.62
C LEU A 48 25.11 14.77 28.47
N LYS A 49 24.29 14.57 29.50
CA LYS A 49 23.14 13.68 29.41
C LYS A 49 22.19 14.08 28.28
N LYS A 50 21.92 15.38 28.09
CA LYS A 50 21.09 15.89 27.00
C LYS A 50 21.74 15.66 25.65
N GLN A 51 23.04 15.85 25.51
CA GLN A 51 23.80 15.59 24.28
C GLN A 51 23.83 14.10 23.95
N ILE A 52 24.08 13.23 24.93
CA ILE A 52 24.06 11.78 24.76
C ILE A 52 22.65 11.31 24.30
N ALA A 53 21.58 11.84 24.90
CA ALA A 53 20.21 11.51 24.47
C ALA A 53 19.94 11.93 23.03
N SER A 54 20.40 13.11 22.63
CA SER A 54 20.30 13.60 21.24
C SER A 54 21.08 12.73 20.27
N LEU A 55 22.33 12.37 20.64
CA LEU A 55 23.17 11.49 19.82
C LEU A 55 22.60 10.08 19.69
N LYS A 56 22.08 9.52 20.78
CA LYS A 56 21.38 8.22 20.74
C LYS A 56 20.17 8.26 19.79
N LYS A 57 19.37 9.33 19.84
CA LYS A 57 18.23 9.53 18.91
C LYS A 57 18.69 9.62 17.45
N ARG A 58 19.78 10.39 17.19
CA ARG A 58 20.35 10.52 15.84
C ARG A 58 20.95 9.20 15.34
N LEU A 59 21.62 8.45 16.21
CA LEU A 59 22.18 7.15 15.89
C LEU A 59 21.05 6.14 15.59
N ALA A 60 20.01 6.10 16.43
CA ALA A 60 18.85 5.25 16.19
C ALA A 60 18.16 5.59 14.85
N ALA A 61 18.02 6.88 14.52
CA ALA A 61 17.49 7.31 13.23
C ALA A 61 18.41 6.94 12.04
N ALA A 62 19.73 7.01 12.23
CA ALA A 62 20.72 6.69 11.19
C ALA A 62 20.88 5.17 10.98
N THR A 63 20.61 4.36 12.00
CA THR A 63 20.69 2.89 11.94
C THR A 63 19.34 2.21 11.75
N ALA A 64 18.23 2.97 11.79
CA ALA A 64 16.92 2.45 11.46
C ALA A 64 16.93 1.96 10.00
N VAL A 65 16.69 0.67 9.81
CA VAL A 65 16.36 0.15 8.47
C VAL A 65 15.11 0.91 8.02
N PRO A 66 15.12 1.59 6.87
CA PRO A 66 13.91 2.24 6.39
C PRO A 66 12.78 1.20 6.38
N ALA A 67 11.62 1.56 6.90
CA ALA A 67 10.46 0.69 6.80
C ALA A 67 10.27 0.29 5.33
N PRO A 68 9.94 -0.97 5.05
CA PRO A 68 9.70 -1.39 3.68
C PRO A 68 8.62 -0.50 3.08
N PHE A 69 8.78 -0.16 1.79
CA PHE A 69 7.83 0.72 1.09
C PHE A 69 6.40 0.13 1.09
N PHE A 70 6.31 -1.20 1.13
CA PHE A 70 5.08 -1.95 1.35
C PHE A 70 5.26 -2.95 2.48
N GLU A 71 4.20 -3.17 3.24
CA GLU A 71 4.03 -4.39 4.01
C GLU A 71 3.42 -5.45 3.09
N MET A 72 4.14 -6.53 2.86
CA MET A 72 3.71 -7.67 2.06
C MET A 72 3.39 -8.86 2.96
N VAL A 73 2.42 -9.66 2.58
CA VAL A 73 2.11 -10.95 3.23
C VAL A 73 2.28 -12.08 2.23
N THR A 74 2.81 -13.22 2.70
CA THR A 74 3.01 -14.40 1.86
C THR A 74 1.70 -15.19 1.76
N VAL A 75 1.33 -15.54 0.53
CA VAL A 75 0.19 -16.40 0.21
C VAL A 75 0.72 -17.76 -0.24
N GLY A 76 0.84 -18.67 0.72
CA GLY A 76 1.31 -20.04 0.53
C GLY A 76 0.20 -21.01 0.08
N ASN A 77 0.28 -22.27 0.54
CA ASN A 77 -0.62 -23.36 0.15
C ASN A 77 -0.70 -23.53 -1.38
N VAL A 78 0.47 -23.81 -1.95
CA VAL A 78 0.71 -23.99 -3.39
C VAL A 78 -0.19 -25.09 -3.96
N GLY A 79 -0.81 -24.83 -5.09
CA GLY A 79 -1.64 -25.82 -5.79
C GLY A 79 -3.00 -26.09 -5.12
N ASN A 80 -3.52 -25.14 -4.33
CA ASN A 80 -4.89 -25.22 -3.82
C ASN A 80 -5.90 -25.34 -4.97
N ALA A 81 -6.98 -26.09 -4.74
CA ALA A 81 -8.11 -26.12 -5.66
C ALA A 81 -8.78 -24.73 -5.73
N ALA A 82 -9.43 -24.42 -6.83
CA ALA A 82 -10.30 -23.26 -6.93
C ALA A 82 -11.52 -23.42 -6.01
N ASP A 83 -12.11 -22.30 -5.61
CA ASP A 83 -13.42 -22.27 -4.98
C ASP A 83 -14.45 -22.86 -5.95
N ALA A 84 -15.07 -23.95 -5.56
CA ALA A 84 -16.10 -24.60 -6.38
C ALA A 84 -17.42 -23.82 -6.40
N GLY A 85 -17.50 -22.78 -5.56
CA GLY A 85 -18.74 -22.04 -5.30
C GLY A 85 -19.81 -22.87 -4.62
N ASN A 86 -20.77 -22.24 -3.98
CA ASN A 86 -22.04 -22.90 -3.77
C ASN A 86 -22.86 -22.82 -5.06
N ALA A 87 -23.83 -23.71 -5.24
CA ALA A 87 -24.57 -23.93 -6.51
C ALA A 87 -25.27 -22.66 -7.09
N SER A 88 -25.30 -21.55 -6.36
CA SER A 88 -25.84 -20.26 -6.78
C SER A 88 -24.76 -19.27 -7.30
N GLU A 89 -23.49 -19.59 -7.15
CA GLU A 89 -22.35 -18.67 -7.39
C GLU A 89 -21.36 -19.38 -8.31
N ALA A 90 -21.56 -19.35 -9.61
CA ALA A 90 -20.72 -20.00 -10.63
C ALA A 90 -19.29 -19.42 -10.71
N SER A 91 -18.63 -19.24 -9.55
CA SER A 91 -17.29 -18.70 -9.44
C SER A 91 -16.28 -19.83 -9.28
N VAL A 92 -15.34 -19.93 -10.21
CA VAL A 92 -14.24 -20.90 -10.17
C VAL A 92 -12.95 -20.11 -10.12
N TYR A 93 -12.65 -19.53 -8.95
CA TYR A 93 -11.49 -18.65 -8.76
C TYR A 93 -10.61 -19.12 -7.59
N GLY A 94 -9.40 -18.56 -7.50
CA GLY A 94 -8.52 -18.72 -6.38
C GLY A 94 -7.55 -19.89 -6.47
N ALA A 95 -7.49 -20.64 -7.56
CA ALA A 95 -6.46 -21.66 -7.77
C ALA A 95 -5.14 -21.00 -8.20
N VAL A 96 -4.13 -21.09 -7.34
CA VAL A 96 -2.79 -20.54 -7.64
C VAL A 96 -1.72 -21.62 -7.44
N PRO A 97 -0.98 -22.02 -8.49
CA PRO A 97 -0.04 -23.12 -8.44
C PRO A 97 1.34 -22.75 -7.87
N TYR A 98 1.51 -21.55 -7.33
CA TYR A 98 2.78 -21.04 -6.78
C TYR A 98 2.55 -20.21 -5.52
N GLU A 99 3.59 -20.04 -4.73
CA GLU A 99 3.65 -19.09 -3.63
C GLU A 99 3.94 -17.69 -4.20
N TYR A 100 3.30 -16.67 -3.61
CA TYR A 100 3.52 -15.26 -3.94
C TYR A 100 3.30 -14.40 -2.70
N SER A 101 3.73 -13.16 -2.79
CA SER A 101 3.43 -12.15 -1.79
C SER A 101 2.44 -11.14 -2.34
N ILE A 102 1.61 -10.57 -1.49
CA ILE A 102 0.62 -9.54 -1.86
C ILE A 102 0.67 -8.41 -0.83
N GLY A 103 0.37 -7.18 -1.27
CA GLY A 103 0.23 -6.04 -0.37
C GLY A 103 -0.73 -6.34 0.77
N LYS A 104 -0.27 -6.18 2.00
CA LYS A 104 -1.09 -6.34 3.20
C LYS A 104 -2.32 -5.43 3.15
N TYR A 105 -2.15 -4.26 2.55
CA TYR A 105 -3.15 -3.21 2.35
C TYR A 105 -3.20 -2.81 0.87
N GLU A 106 -4.18 -2.00 0.52
CA GLU A 106 -4.20 -1.26 -0.76
C GLU A 106 -3.00 -0.31 -0.84
N VAL A 107 -2.65 0.14 -2.04
CA VAL A 107 -1.67 1.22 -2.24
C VAL A 107 -2.21 2.50 -1.64
N THR A 108 -1.42 3.11 -0.75
CA THR A 108 -1.85 4.29 0.00
C THR A 108 -1.55 5.60 -0.74
N LEU A 109 -2.21 6.68 -0.32
CA LEU A 109 -1.98 8.04 -0.80
C LEU A 109 -0.50 8.45 -0.66
N ALA A 110 0.15 8.12 0.47
CA ALA A 110 1.56 8.43 0.68
C ALA A 110 2.47 7.70 -0.31
N GLN A 111 2.17 6.43 -0.61
CA GLN A 111 2.93 5.64 -1.57
C GLN A 111 2.74 6.15 -3.00
N TYR A 112 1.50 6.48 -3.37
CA TYR A 112 1.21 6.98 -4.71
C TYR A 112 1.73 8.40 -4.92
N ALA A 113 1.64 9.27 -3.94
CA ALA A 113 2.26 10.61 -3.99
C ALA A 113 3.79 10.54 -4.13
N ALA A 114 4.46 9.57 -3.50
CA ALA A 114 5.88 9.33 -3.69
C ALA A 114 6.20 8.89 -5.12
N PHE A 115 5.37 8.06 -5.74
CA PHE A 115 5.47 7.68 -7.15
C PHE A 115 5.31 8.89 -8.07
N LEU A 116 4.25 9.67 -7.90
CA LEU A 116 4.00 10.89 -8.69
C LEU A 116 5.19 11.86 -8.61
N ASN A 117 5.70 12.13 -7.41
CA ASN A 117 6.87 12.99 -7.23
C ASN A 117 8.15 12.43 -7.87
N ALA A 118 8.24 11.12 -8.02
CA ALA A 118 9.41 10.50 -8.68
C ALA A 118 9.37 10.63 -10.20
N VAL A 119 8.17 10.53 -10.83
CA VAL A 119 8.10 10.34 -12.30
C VAL A 119 7.16 11.30 -13.04
N ALA A 120 6.30 12.05 -12.32
CA ALA A 120 5.22 12.83 -12.93
C ALA A 120 5.47 14.35 -12.89
N ALA A 121 6.72 14.81 -12.96
CA ALA A 121 7.01 16.24 -13.06
C ALA A 121 6.36 16.90 -14.28
N THR A 122 6.22 16.16 -15.38
CA THR A 122 5.50 16.59 -16.60
C THR A 122 4.12 15.93 -16.71
N ASP A 123 3.98 14.76 -16.11
CA ASP A 123 2.81 13.88 -16.13
C ASP A 123 2.29 13.58 -17.54
N ALA A 124 3.16 13.01 -18.37
CA ALA A 124 2.91 12.79 -19.79
C ALA A 124 1.77 11.80 -20.07
N PHE A 125 1.48 10.89 -19.14
CA PHE A 125 0.45 9.85 -19.30
C PHE A 125 -0.71 9.98 -18.31
N GLY A 126 -0.84 11.15 -17.62
CA GLY A 126 -1.99 11.46 -16.78
C GLY A 126 -2.10 10.58 -15.53
N LEU A 127 -0.99 10.33 -14.83
CA LEU A 127 -0.99 9.56 -13.57
C LEU A 127 -1.75 10.25 -12.44
N TYR A 128 -1.93 11.57 -12.54
CA TYR A 128 -2.65 12.36 -11.59
C TYR A 128 -4.00 12.80 -12.17
N SER A 129 -5.07 12.36 -11.53
CA SER A 129 -6.41 12.87 -11.80
C SER A 129 -6.74 14.05 -10.89
N ALA A 130 -7.36 15.10 -11.44
CA ALA A 130 -7.82 16.23 -10.63
C ALA A 130 -8.84 15.82 -9.54
N GLY A 131 -9.58 14.72 -9.76
CA GLY A 131 -10.46 14.11 -8.77
C GLY A 131 -9.76 13.75 -7.47
N MET A 132 -8.46 13.39 -7.52
CA MET A 132 -7.66 13.12 -6.32
C MET A 132 -7.60 14.30 -5.32
N ALA A 133 -7.83 15.54 -5.78
CA ALA A 133 -7.84 16.70 -4.89
C ALA A 133 -9.26 17.27 -4.69
N THR A 134 -10.15 17.14 -5.67
CA THR A 134 -11.41 17.90 -5.70
C THR A 134 -12.62 17.12 -5.26
N ASP A 135 -12.56 15.79 -5.31
CA ASP A 135 -13.65 14.97 -4.79
C ASP A 135 -13.46 14.74 -3.28
N LEU A 136 -14.20 15.49 -2.48
CA LEU A 136 -14.07 15.49 -1.03
C LEU A 136 -14.44 14.15 -0.38
N ASN A 137 -15.12 13.25 -1.11
CA ASN A 137 -15.45 11.92 -0.59
C ASN A 137 -14.26 10.96 -0.58
N SER A 138 -13.20 11.25 -1.35
CA SER A 138 -11.97 10.46 -1.43
C SER A 138 -10.70 11.30 -1.63
N ALA A 139 -10.79 12.63 -1.51
CA ALA A 139 -9.65 13.52 -1.72
C ALA A 139 -8.44 13.15 -0.86
N GLY A 140 -7.26 13.09 -1.50
CA GLY A 140 -6.05 12.64 -0.83
C GLY A 140 -4.74 13.16 -1.41
N ILE A 141 -4.69 13.65 -2.66
CA ILE A 141 -3.45 14.16 -3.27
C ILE A 141 -3.73 15.47 -4.00
N ALA A 142 -2.95 16.51 -3.69
CA ALA A 142 -2.95 17.79 -4.39
C ALA A 142 -1.74 17.90 -5.31
N GLN A 143 -1.96 18.41 -6.52
CA GLN A 143 -0.92 18.81 -7.47
C GLN A 143 -0.63 20.31 -7.35
N SER A 144 0.64 20.71 -7.46
CA SER A 144 1.08 22.09 -7.50
C SER A 144 2.16 22.29 -8.55
N GLY A 145 2.36 23.54 -9.01
CA GLY A 145 3.34 23.88 -10.03
C GLY A 145 2.76 23.89 -11.44
N SER A 146 3.63 23.70 -12.43
CA SER A 146 3.28 23.64 -13.86
C SER A 146 3.97 22.44 -14.52
N SER A 147 3.51 22.03 -15.69
CA SER A 147 4.09 20.90 -16.44
C SER A 147 5.60 21.07 -16.60
N GLY A 148 6.33 20.02 -16.27
CA GLY A 148 7.80 19.98 -16.14
C GLY A 148 8.32 20.22 -14.72
N SER A 149 7.46 20.71 -13.79
CA SER A 149 7.82 20.98 -12.38
C SER A 149 6.67 20.68 -11.42
N PHE A 150 5.74 19.81 -11.79
CA PHE A 150 4.68 19.39 -10.88
C PHE A 150 5.25 18.75 -9.63
N THR A 151 4.61 19.04 -8.50
CA THR A 151 4.83 18.42 -7.20
C THR A 151 3.51 17.96 -6.61
N TYR A 152 3.55 16.92 -5.81
CA TYR A 152 2.36 16.27 -5.27
C TYR A 152 2.46 16.15 -3.75
N SER A 153 1.42 16.55 -3.06
CA SER A 153 1.34 16.51 -1.60
C SER A 153 0.10 15.76 -1.15
N VAL A 154 0.24 15.01 -0.07
CA VAL A 154 -0.90 14.32 0.54
C VAL A 154 -1.82 15.32 1.23
N ILE A 155 -3.12 15.17 1.04
CA ILE A 155 -4.20 15.85 1.75
C ILE A 155 -4.71 14.88 2.84
N GLY A 156 -4.70 15.32 4.10
CA GLY A 156 -5.19 14.49 5.21
C GLY A 156 -4.27 13.34 5.59
N ASP A 157 -4.83 12.16 5.84
CA ASP A 157 -4.08 10.97 6.26
C ASP A 157 -3.54 10.20 5.06
N GLY A 158 -2.22 10.14 4.94
CA GLY A 158 -1.52 9.42 3.87
C GLY A 158 -1.70 7.89 3.90
N ALA A 159 -2.28 7.33 4.94
CA ALA A 159 -2.58 5.91 5.05
C ALA A 159 -3.91 5.48 4.40
N HIS A 160 -4.73 6.42 3.93
CA HIS A 160 -5.91 6.07 3.12
C HIS A 160 -5.49 5.46 1.78
N PRO A 161 -6.30 4.58 1.16
CA PRO A 161 -6.04 4.07 -0.18
C PRO A 161 -6.07 5.19 -1.21
N VAL A 162 -5.27 5.06 -2.26
CA VAL A 162 -5.37 5.93 -3.42
C VAL A 162 -6.60 5.57 -4.24
N THR A 163 -7.29 6.59 -4.74
CA THR A 163 -8.40 6.49 -5.70
C THR A 163 -8.13 7.33 -6.93
N TYR A 164 -9.06 7.33 -7.89
CA TYR A 164 -8.88 8.02 -9.17
C TYR A 164 -7.66 7.52 -9.94
N VAL A 165 -7.40 6.21 -9.85
CA VAL A 165 -6.32 5.51 -10.56
C VAL A 165 -6.93 4.53 -11.56
N SER A 166 -6.50 4.61 -12.81
CA SER A 166 -6.83 3.67 -13.86
C SER A 166 -6.03 2.36 -13.71
N TRP A 167 -6.40 1.32 -14.45
CA TRP A 167 -5.59 0.11 -14.54
C TRP A 167 -4.19 0.42 -15.12
N PHE A 168 -4.11 1.38 -16.05
CA PHE A 168 -2.83 1.82 -16.63
C PHE A 168 -1.93 2.49 -15.61
N ASP A 169 -2.49 3.27 -14.70
CA ASP A 169 -1.74 3.94 -13.62
C ASP A 169 -1.22 2.92 -12.61
N ALA A 170 -2.06 1.94 -12.26
CA ALA A 170 -1.66 0.82 -11.42
C ALA A 170 -0.55 -0.01 -12.10
N ALA A 171 -0.62 -0.25 -13.41
CA ALA A 171 0.42 -0.95 -14.16
C ALA A 171 1.74 -0.13 -14.25
N ARG A 172 1.66 1.21 -14.42
CA ARG A 172 2.84 2.10 -14.36
C ARG A 172 3.47 2.14 -12.98
N PHE A 173 2.66 2.12 -11.93
CA PHE A 173 3.15 2.00 -10.57
C PHE A 173 3.90 0.67 -10.35
N CYS A 174 3.36 -0.45 -10.85
CA CYS A 174 4.05 -1.76 -10.83
C CYS A 174 5.35 -1.75 -11.64
N ASN A 175 5.39 -1.11 -12.81
CA ASN A 175 6.60 -0.93 -13.59
C ASN A 175 7.66 -0.12 -12.83
N TRP A 176 7.26 0.98 -12.20
CA TRP A 176 8.15 1.79 -11.37
C TRP A 176 8.77 1.00 -10.22
N LEU A 177 7.96 0.19 -9.52
CA LEU A 177 8.46 -0.72 -8.49
C LEU A 177 9.41 -1.78 -9.06
N HIS A 178 9.03 -2.41 -10.18
CA HIS A 178 9.86 -3.41 -10.88
C HIS A 178 11.24 -2.85 -11.23
N ASN A 179 11.29 -1.61 -11.69
CA ASN A 179 12.50 -0.90 -12.09
C ASN A 179 13.30 -0.34 -10.90
N GLY A 180 12.87 -0.57 -9.66
CA GLY A 180 13.59 -0.14 -8.45
C GLY A 180 13.29 1.29 -8.02
N ARG A 181 12.14 1.81 -8.39
CA ARG A 181 11.63 3.14 -8.03
C ARG A 181 12.52 4.28 -8.53
N PRO A 182 12.86 4.32 -9.83
CA PRO A 182 13.68 5.39 -10.39
C PRO A 182 12.96 6.72 -10.38
N SER A 183 13.72 7.81 -10.42
CA SER A 183 13.19 9.15 -10.65
C SER A 183 13.49 9.60 -12.09
N GLY A 184 12.63 10.44 -12.66
CA GLY A 184 12.81 11.02 -13.99
C GLY A 184 11.55 10.95 -14.84
N ALA A 185 11.67 11.22 -16.14
CA ALA A 185 10.54 11.19 -17.07
C ALA A 185 9.92 9.79 -17.18
N GLN A 186 8.66 9.72 -17.55
CA GLN A 186 7.91 8.50 -17.83
C GLN A 186 8.40 7.85 -19.13
N THR A 187 9.26 6.86 -19.01
CA THR A 187 9.94 6.16 -20.11
C THR A 187 9.98 4.65 -19.87
N ALA A 188 10.51 3.90 -20.81
CA ALA A 188 10.72 2.45 -20.68
C ALA A 188 11.58 2.09 -19.44
N ALA A 189 12.48 2.96 -18.98
CA ALA A 189 13.32 2.73 -17.82
C ALA A 189 12.63 3.08 -16.49
N THR A 190 11.47 3.71 -16.52
CA THR A 190 10.72 4.14 -15.33
C THR A 190 9.34 3.49 -15.25
N THR A 191 8.42 3.83 -16.15
CA THR A 191 6.99 3.48 -16.05
C THR A 191 6.44 2.70 -17.23
N GLU A 192 7.09 2.75 -18.43
CA GLU A 192 6.47 2.25 -19.66
C GLU A 192 6.82 0.79 -19.99
N ASN A 193 7.80 0.22 -19.27
CA ASN A 193 8.16 -1.19 -19.39
C ASN A 193 8.69 -1.71 -18.04
N GLY A 194 8.62 -3.02 -17.85
CA GLY A 194 9.05 -3.70 -16.62
C GLY A 194 8.12 -4.87 -16.31
N ALA A 195 7.15 -4.67 -15.44
CA ALA A 195 6.10 -5.64 -15.20
C ALA A 195 5.11 -5.75 -16.37
N TYR A 196 4.85 -4.64 -17.05
CA TYR A 196 3.91 -4.52 -18.18
C TYR A 196 4.54 -3.72 -19.34
N PRO A 197 4.43 -4.19 -20.62
CA PRO A 197 4.91 -3.45 -21.80
C PRO A 197 3.87 -2.41 -22.25
N LEU A 198 3.77 -1.28 -21.53
CA LEU A 198 2.74 -0.26 -21.77
C LEU A 198 3.01 0.57 -23.01
N ASN A 199 4.28 0.96 -23.26
CA ASN A 199 4.72 1.69 -24.46
C ASN A 199 3.85 2.91 -24.79
N GLY A 200 3.43 3.67 -23.79
CA GLY A 200 2.60 4.87 -23.94
C GLY A 200 1.09 4.61 -24.00
N ALA A 201 0.62 3.37 -23.87
CA ALA A 201 -0.82 3.08 -23.86
C ALA A 201 -1.52 3.72 -22.65
N ILE A 202 -2.65 4.40 -22.91
CA ILE A 202 -3.51 5.02 -21.90
C ILE A 202 -4.98 4.61 -22.08
N SER A 203 -5.28 3.78 -23.07
CA SER A 203 -6.62 3.26 -23.35
C SER A 203 -6.54 1.92 -24.05
N GLY A 204 -7.63 1.17 -24.12
CA GLY A 204 -7.66 -0.20 -24.67
C GLY A 204 -6.86 -1.17 -23.78
N GLY A 205 -5.69 -1.61 -24.19
CA GLY A 205 -4.72 -2.33 -23.36
C GLY A 205 -5.11 -3.72 -22.88
N LEU A 206 -6.19 -4.32 -23.42
CA LEU A 206 -6.71 -5.62 -22.98
C LEU A 206 -5.79 -6.79 -23.36
N THR A 207 -4.90 -6.60 -24.33
CA THR A 207 -3.86 -7.55 -24.73
C THR A 207 -2.57 -7.38 -23.95
N ILE A 208 -2.44 -6.33 -23.15
CA ILE A 208 -1.27 -6.12 -22.29
C ILE A 208 -1.34 -7.14 -21.15
N THR A 209 -0.31 -7.94 -21.04
CA THR A 209 -0.16 -8.99 -20.04
C THR A 209 1.11 -8.78 -19.23
N ARG A 210 1.13 -9.33 -18.03
CA ARG A 210 2.31 -9.34 -17.16
C ARG A 210 3.50 -10.02 -17.85
N ASN A 211 4.64 -9.35 -17.85
CA ASN A 211 5.90 -9.90 -18.35
C ASN A 211 6.41 -11.03 -17.45
N PRO A 212 7.02 -12.09 -18.04
CA PRO A 212 7.76 -13.08 -17.24
C PRO A 212 8.87 -12.39 -16.42
N GLY A 213 9.01 -12.81 -15.16
CA GLY A 213 10.01 -12.24 -14.25
C GLY A 213 9.66 -10.86 -13.69
N ALA A 214 8.42 -10.42 -13.80
CA ALA A 214 7.92 -9.24 -13.08
C ALA A 214 8.21 -9.38 -11.58
N LYS A 215 8.69 -8.29 -10.97
CA LYS A 215 8.99 -8.23 -9.51
C LYS A 215 7.82 -7.68 -8.70
N PHE A 216 6.97 -6.87 -9.33
CA PHE A 216 5.73 -6.37 -8.79
C PHE A 216 4.69 -6.31 -9.90
N TRP A 217 3.44 -6.62 -9.59
CA TRP A 217 2.35 -6.62 -10.56
C TRP A 217 1.00 -6.37 -9.90
N ILE A 218 -0.02 -6.03 -10.69
CA ILE A 218 -1.42 -6.05 -10.30
C ILE A 218 -1.81 -7.51 -10.10
N PRO A 219 -2.36 -7.94 -8.95
CA PRO A 219 -2.73 -9.33 -8.74
C PRO A 219 -3.61 -9.86 -9.87
N SER A 220 -3.40 -11.10 -10.29
CA SER A 220 -4.42 -11.77 -11.07
C SER A 220 -5.70 -11.91 -10.24
N GLU A 221 -6.83 -12.17 -10.88
CA GLU A 221 -8.06 -12.37 -10.14
C GLU A 221 -7.97 -13.56 -9.17
N ASP A 222 -7.30 -14.64 -9.56
CA ASP A 222 -7.07 -15.81 -8.71
C ASP A 222 -6.14 -15.51 -7.53
N GLU A 223 -5.05 -14.74 -7.77
CA GLU A 223 -4.16 -14.28 -6.70
C GLU A 223 -4.89 -13.41 -5.69
N TRP A 224 -5.66 -12.43 -6.17
CA TRP A 224 -6.45 -11.55 -5.31
C TRP A 224 -7.49 -12.34 -4.50
N TYR A 225 -8.22 -13.22 -5.18
CA TYR A 225 -9.28 -14.05 -4.58
C TYR A 225 -8.74 -15.00 -3.52
N LYS A 226 -7.63 -15.70 -3.83
CA LYS A 226 -6.98 -16.58 -2.88
C LYS A 226 -6.54 -15.85 -1.62
N ALA A 227 -5.89 -14.70 -1.78
CA ALA A 227 -5.42 -13.90 -0.65
C ALA A 227 -6.58 -13.43 0.26
N ALA A 228 -7.73 -13.10 -0.35
CA ALA A 228 -8.91 -12.59 0.34
C ALA A 228 -9.70 -13.70 1.06
N HIS A 229 -9.98 -14.80 0.38
CA HIS A 229 -11.02 -15.74 0.79
C HIS A 229 -10.52 -17.13 1.17
N HIS A 230 -9.37 -17.60 0.62
CA HIS A 230 -8.90 -18.96 0.82
C HIS A 230 -8.34 -19.18 2.23
N GLN A 231 -8.60 -20.40 2.75
CA GLN A 231 -7.99 -20.94 3.96
C GLN A 231 -7.63 -22.42 3.71
N PRO A 232 -6.40 -22.87 4.02
CA PRO A 232 -6.00 -24.26 3.82
C PRO A 232 -6.90 -25.25 4.56
N ALA A 233 -7.16 -26.41 3.97
CA ALA A 233 -7.89 -27.51 4.60
C ALA A 233 -7.29 -27.92 5.94
N GLY A 234 -8.15 -28.26 6.89
CA GLY A 234 -7.73 -28.68 8.23
C GLY A 234 -7.41 -27.54 9.20
N GLN A 235 -7.45 -26.29 8.75
CA GLN A 235 -7.48 -25.14 9.64
C GLN A 235 -8.93 -24.94 10.14
N LEU A 236 -9.09 -24.23 11.26
CA LEU A 236 -10.43 -23.85 11.72
C LEU A 236 -11.03 -22.88 10.69
N GLY A 237 -12.06 -23.31 9.97
CA GLY A 237 -12.61 -22.48 8.92
C GLY A 237 -13.79 -23.11 8.18
N ASP A 238 -14.01 -22.68 6.96
CA ASP A 238 -15.11 -23.11 6.13
C ASP A 238 -14.93 -24.52 5.56
N VAL A 239 -16.04 -25.18 5.23
CA VAL A 239 -16.06 -26.56 4.77
C VAL A 239 -15.52 -26.74 3.35
N ASP A 240 -15.51 -25.68 2.53
CA ASP A 240 -15.00 -25.67 1.16
C ASP A 240 -13.64 -24.99 1.02
N ASN A 241 -13.01 -24.57 2.14
CA ASN A 241 -11.74 -23.84 2.23
C ASN A 241 -11.80 -22.40 1.70
N TYR A 242 -12.98 -21.82 1.50
CA TYR A 242 -13.14 -20.43 1.10
C TYR A 242 -14.22 -19.72 1.91
N TRP A 243 -13.87 -18.54 2.43
CA TRP A 243 -14.78 -17.70 3.18
C TRP A 243 -15.63 -16.83 2.27
N LEU A 244 -16.87 -16.59 2.64
CA LEU A 244 -17.77 -15.69 1.93
C LEU A 244 -17.28 -14.24 1.96
N TYR A 245 -16.64 -13.82 3.08
CA TYR A 245 -16.08 -12.47 3.25
C TYR A 245 -14.58 -12.52 3.53
N PRO A 246 -13.80 -11.51 3.07
CA PRO A 246 -12.34 -11.50 3.23
C PRO A 246 -11.87 -11.23 4.68
N THR A 247 -12.78 -11.25 5.61
CA THR A 247 -12.58 -11.13 7.07
C THR A 247 -12.53 -12.50 7.79
N LYS A 248 -12.33 -13.58 7.05
CA LYS A 248 -12.42 -14.97 7.55
C LYS A 248 -13.80 -15.27 8.18
N SER A 249 -14.87 -14.96 7.49
CA SER A 249 -16.21 -15.13 8.02
C SER A 249 -17.22 -15.38 6.90
N ASN A 250 -18.21 -16.24 7.19
CA ASN A 250 -19.42 -16.40 6.39
C ASN A 250 -20.57 -15.52 6.90
N ALA A 251 -20.40 -14.89 8.07
CA ALA A 251 -21.35 -13.92 8.57
C ALA A 251 -21.07 -12.53 7.97
N VAL A 252 -22.13 -11.75 7.74
CA VAL A 252 -22.01 -10.35 7.29
C VAL A 252 -21.12 -9.56 8.25
N PRO A 253 -20.14 -8.83 7.73
CA PRO A 253 -19.31 -7.97 8.57
C PRO A 253 -20.09 -6.83 9.24
N GLY A 254 -19.61 -6.37 10.38
CA GLY A 254 -19.95 -5.06 10.92
C GLY A 254 -19.20 -3.94 10.19
N ASN A 255 -19.59 -2.69 10.41
CA ASN A 255 -18.91 -1.54 9.81
C ASN A 255 -18.38 -0.51 10.82
N THR A 256 -18.18 -0.90 12.07
CA THR A 256 -17.63 -0.02 13.11
C THR A 256 -16.11 -0.05 13.11
N ILE A 257 -15.47 1.11 13.02
CA ILE A 257 -14.02 1.26 12.99
C ILE A 257 -13.40 0.92 14.35
N GLY A 258 -12.20 0.34 14.36
CA GLY A 258 -11.38 0.16 15.55
C GLY A 258 -11.77 -1.01 16.45
N VAL A 259 -12.73 -1.84 16.06
CA VAL A 259 -13.08 -3.05 16.85
C VAL A 259 -11.99 -4.10 16.68
N ALA A 260 -11.31 -4.44 17.78
CA ALA A 260 -10.09 -5.23 17.74
C ALA A 260 -10.30 -6.75 17.81
N THR A 261 -11.18 -7.28 18.68
CA THR A 261 -11.35 -8.74 18.86
C THR A 261 -12.66 -9.11 19.57
N PRO A 262 -13.31 -10.21 19.16
CA PRO A 262 -13.23 -10.85 17.87
C PRO A 262 -13.84 -9.91 16.82
N SER A 263 -13.20 -9.78 15.65
CA SER A 263 -13.59 -8.77 14.69
C SER A 263 -13.93 -9.40 13.34
N ASN A 264 -15.05 -9.01 12.81
CA ASN A 264 -15.52 -9.22 11.46
C ASN A 264 -16.12 -7.88 11.03
N HIS A 265 -15.26 -6.93 10.66
CA HIS A 265 -15.64 -5.57 10.30
C HIS A 265 -14.91 -5.11 9.05
N SER A 266 -15.55 -4.23 8.27
CA SER A 266 -15.01 -3.66 7.04
C SER A 266 -15.58 -2.27 6.80
N ASN A 267 -14.93 -1.47 5.94
CA ASN A 267 -15.48 -0.20 5.47
C ASN A 267 -16.50 -0.43 4.36
N PHE A 268 -17.75 -0.49 4.70
CA PHE A 268 -18.87 -0.58 3.76
C PHE A 268 -20.11 0.09 4.34
N LYS A 269 -21.13 0.29 3.53
CA LYS A 269 -22.39 0.91 3.95
C LYS A 269 -23.41 -0.16 4.36
N THR A 270 -23.86 -0.08 5.60
CA THR A 270 -25.10 -0.74 6.08
C THR A 270 -26.26 0.25 5.93
N SER A 271 -27.15 0.37 6.91
CA SER A 271 -28.05 1.53 7.03
C SER A 271 -27.27 2.84 7.30
N VAL A 272 -26.00 2.73 7.73
CA VAL A 272 -25.09 3.85 8.01
C VAL A 272 -23.76 3.66 7.29
N PHE A 273 -23.06 4.76 6.98
CA PHE A 273 -21.68 4.73 6.50
C PHE A 273 -20.73 4.42 7.65
N SER A 274 -19.67 3.66 7.37
CA SER A 274 -18.69 3.25 8.37
C SER A 274 -18.02 4.43 9.07
N VAL A 275 -17.58 5.42 8.31
CA VAL A 275 -16.80 6.56 8.85
C VAL A 275 -17.66 7.48 9.73
N THR A 276 -18.89 7.76 9.33
CA THR A 276 -19.76 8.71 10.04
C THR A 276 -20.72 8.07 11.02
N GLN A 277 -20.94 6.75 10.91
CA GLN A 277 -22.03 6.03 11.62
C GLN A 277 -23.40 6.71 11.44
N ASN A 278 -23.62 7.34 10.27
CA ASN A 278 -24.84 8.04 9.88
C ASN A 278 -25.30 7.51 8.50
N GLY A 279 -26.61 7.43 8.30
CA GLY A 279 -27.21 7.01 7.02
C GLY A 279 -27.24 8.10 5.96
N SER A 280 -27.11 9.38 6.36
CA SER A 280 -27.12 10.50 5.45
C SER A 280 -25.76 10.66 4.76
N TYR A 281 -25.78 10.80 3.43
CA TYR A 281 -24.61 11.12 2.65
C TYR A 281 -24.27 12.61 2.77
N ASP A 282 -22.98 12.92 2.91
CA ASP A 282 -22.42 14.26 2.91
C ASP A 282 -21.34 14.36 1.82
N SER A 283 -21.52 15.21 0.84
CA SER A 283 -20.57 15.42 -0.25
C SER A 283 -19.22 16.02 0.18
N ASN A 284 -19.12 16.49 1.43
CA ASN A 284 -17.88 17.04 1.99
C ASN A 284 -17.15 16.07 2.93
N GLN A 285 -17.67 14.85 3.10
CA GLN A 285 -17.11 13.83 3.98
C GLN A 285 -16.26 12.83 3.20
N ASN A 286 -15.00 12.66 3.59
CA ASN A 286 -14.21 11.53 3.09
C ASN A 286 -14.69 10.22 3.73
N TYR A 287 -15.10 9.25 2.91
CA TYR A 287 -15.65 7.97 3.36
C TYR A 287 -14.63 6.82 3.34
N LEU A 288 -13.39 7.09 2.96
CA LEU A 288 -12.31 6.10 3.03
C LEU A 288 -11.81 5.95 4.46
N THR A 289 -11.28 4.79 4.78
CA THR A 289 -10.61 4.52 6.05
C THR A 289 -9.12 4.27 5.82
N ALA A 290 -8.29 4.65 6.79
CA ALA A 290 -6.87 4.36 6.73
C ALA A 290 -6.61 2.84 6.75
N ALA A 291 -5.56 2.41 6.07
CA ALA A 291 -5.10 1.04 6.04
C ALA A 291 -5.05 0.42 7.46
N GLY A 292 -5.70 -0.72 7.63
CA GLY A 292 -5.74 -1.42 8.93
C GLY A 292 -6.68 -0.82 9.97
N SER A 293 -7.62 0.02 9.60
CA SER A 293 -8.65 0.57 10.51
C SER A 293 -9.52 -0.50 11.17
N TYR A 294 -9.47 -1.74 10.67
CA TYR A 294 -10.19 -2.91 11.20
C TYR A 294 -9.21 -3.99 11.68
N PRO A 295 -8.47 -3.78 12.76
CA PRO A 295 -7.28 -4.56 13.13
C PRO A 295 -7.53 -6.04 13.41
N GLY A 296 -8.77 -6.44 13.69
CA GLY A 296 -9.14 -7.84 13.93
C GLY A 296 -9.67 -8.57 12.70
N SER A 297 -9.76 -7.92 11.53
CA SER A 297 -10.50 -8.39 10.35
C SER A 297 -9.60 -8.82 9.20
N ALA A 298 -8.41 -9.33 9.51
CA ALA A 298 -7.50 -9.85 8.48
C ALA A 298 -8.04 -11.10 7.80
N SER A 299 -7.71 -11.30 6.52
CA SER A 299 -7.86 -12.59 5.83
C SER A 299 -7.01 -13.67 6.51
N PHE A 300 -7.13 -14.92 6.06
CA PHE A 300 -6.28 -16.00 6.58
C PHE A 300 -4.78 -15.71 6.37
N TYR A 301 -4.42 -15.13 5.23
CA TYR A 301 -3.04 -14.80 4.89
C TYR A 301 -2.57 -13.46 5.50
N GLY A 302 -3.44 -12.73 6.18
CA GLY A 302 -3.08 -11.49 6.86
C GLY A 302 -3.22 -10.24 6.01
N THR A 303 -3.95 -10.30 4.88
CA THR A 303 -4.37 -9.10 4.15
C THR A 303 -5.51 -8.40 4.89
N PHE A 304 -5.63 -7.10 4.72
CA PHE A 304 -6.70 -6.26 5.25
C PHE A 304 -7.38 -5.50 4.12
N ASP A 305 -8.58 -5.04 4.40
CA ASP A 305 -9.35 -4.10 3.58
C ASP A 305 -9.71 -4.61 2.17
N GLN A 306 -9.50 -5.93 1.87
CA GLN A 306 -9.95 -6.56 0.62
C GLN A 306 -11.49 -6.67 0.51
N GLY A 307 -12.23 -6.29 1.53
CA GLY A 307 -13.68 -6.15 1.51
C GLY A 307 -14.08 -4.75 1.90
N GLY A 308 -14.64 -3.97 0.98
CA GLY A 308 -14.99 -2.58 1.17
C GLY A 308 -13.82 -1.63 0.95
N ASN A 309 -13.88 -0.43 1.49
CA ASN A 309 -12.98 0.68 1.30
C ASN A 309 -12.94 1.14 -0.17
N VAL A 310 -12.16 0.47 -1.04
CA VAL A 310 -12.16 0.72 -2.48
C VAL A 310 -12.26 -0.59 -3.27
N TRP A 311 -12.90 -0.56 -4.44
CA TRP A 311 -12.74 -1.59 -5.45
C TRP A 311 -11.28 -1.71 -5.85
N GLU A 312 -10.80 -2.91 -6.05
CA GLU A 312 -9.41 -3.13 -6.42
C GLU A 312 -9.28 -3.71 -7.82
N TRP A 313 -8.45 -3.05 -8.65
CA TRP A 313 -8.07 -3.58 -9.96
C TRP A 313 -7.41 -4.94 -9.83
N ASN A 314 -7.75 -5.85 -10.73
CA ASN A 314 -7.02 -7.08 -10.99
C ASN A 314 -6.71 -7.24 -12.50
N ASP A 315 -5.90 -8.24 -12.83
CA ASP A 315 -5.37 -8.41 -14.18
C ASP A 315 -6.33 -9.12 -15.15
N ALA A 316 -7.51 -9.52 -14.70
CA ALA A 316 -8.48 -10.22 -15.53
C ALA A 316 -9.04 -9.33 -16.65
N VAL A 317 -9.21 -9.93 -17.82
CA VAL A 317 -9.97 -9.33 -18.93
C VAL A 317 -11.38 -9.91 -18.91
N ILE A 318 -12.38 -9.02 -18.80
CA ILE A 318 -13.79 -9.39 -18.68
C ILE A 318 -14.54 -8.99 -19.96
N SER A 319 -15.28 -9.94 -20.53
CA SER A 319 -16.11 -9.74 -21.73
C SER A 319 -15.35 -9.08 -22.91
N GLY A 320 -14.02 -9.23 -22.94
CA GLY A 320 -13.17 -8.71 -24.00
C GLY A 320 -13.06 -7.17 -24.08
N SER A 321 -13.58 -6.44 -23.05
CA SER A 321 -13.62 -4.97 -23.07
C SER A 321 -13.20 -4.31 -21.78
N PHE A 322 -13.17 -5.05 -20.65
CA PHE A 322 -13.00 -4.49 -19.32
C PHE A 322 -11.87 -5.18 -18.55
N ARG A 323 -11.33 -4.50 -17.56
CA ARG A 323 -10.48 -5.08 -16.51
C ARG A 323 -11.31 -5.38 -15.26
N GLY A 324 -10.91 -6.43 -14.54
CA GLY A 324 -11.62 -6.91 -13.36
C GLY A 324 -11.45 -6.02 -12.14
N LEU A 325 -12.50 -5.99 -11.32
CA LEU A 325 -12.55 -5.35 -10.01
C LEU A 325 -13.09 -6.32 -8.97
N ARG A 326 -12.55 -6.27 -7.75
CA ARG A 326 -12.99 -7.08 -6.62
C ARG A 326 -13.05 -6.25 -5.34
N GLY A 327 -13.83 -6.73 -4.35
CA GLY A 327 -13.82 -6.26 -2.97
C GLY A 327 -14.98 -5.36 -2.56
N GLY A 328 -15.61 -4.64 -3.48
CA GLY A 328 -16.60 -3.61 -3.11
C GLY A 328 -15.95 -2.30 -2.65
N SER A 329 -16.75 -1.34 -2.20
CA SER A 329 -16.25 -0.04 -1.70
C SER A 329 -17.05 0.45 -0.50
N GLY A 330 -16.54 1.47 0.18
CA GLY A 330 -17.11 2.06 1.39
C GLY A 330 -18.54 2.61 1.23
N GLY A 331 -18.96 2.91 0.01
CA GLY A 331 -20.31 3.38 -0.31
C GLY A 331 -21.32 2.28 -0.66
N LEU A 332 -20.90 1.00 -0.74
CA LEU A 332 -21.72 -0.13 -1.17
C LEU A 332 -22.10 -1.03 0.01
N ASN A 333 -23.12 -1.87 -0.19
CA ASN A 333 -23.58 -2.80 0.85
C ASN A 333 -22.77 -4.11 0.86
N GLU A 334 -23.04 -4.97 1.84
CA GLU A 334 -22.33 -6.23 2.11
C GLU A 334 -22.31 -7.23 0.94
N ASN A 335 -23.24 -7.15 0.02
CA ASN A 335 -23.30 -8.07 -1.13
C ASN A 335 -22.10 -7.86 -2.07
N TYR A 336 -21.57 -6.65 -2.13
CA TYR A 336 -20.41 -6.33 -2.97
C TYR A 336 -19.07 -6.80 -2.39
N LEU A 337 -19.04 -7.16 -1.10
CA LEU A 337 -17.86 -7.67 -0.40
C LEU A 337 -17.73 -9.20 -0.53
N ARG A 338 -18.75 -9.88 -1.02
CA ARG A 338 -18.78 -11.35 -1.09
C ARG A 338 -17.79 -11.89 -2.11
N SER A 339 -17.28 -13.08 -1.85
CA SER A 339 -16.44 -13.86 -2.77
C SER A 339 -17.07 -14.00 -4.17
N SER A 340 -18.37 -14.21 -4.25
CA SER A 340 -19.12 -14.29 -5.50
C SER A 340 -19.22 -12.97 -6.26
N ASN A 341 -19.02 -11.82 -5.60
CA ASN A 341 -19.19 -10.54 -6.26
C ASN A 341 -17.97 -10.19 -7.11
N ARG A 342 -18.22 -9.91 -8.37
CA ARG A 342 -17.25 -9.53 -9.38
C ARG A 342 -17.74 -8.29 -10.11
N ASN A 343 -16.88 -7.32 -10.26
CA ASN A 343 -17.15 -6.12 -11.05
C ASN A 343 -16.07 -5.91 -12.11
N ASN A 344 -16.26 -4.93 -12.95
CA ASN A 344 -15.31 -4.56 -14.00
C ASN A 344 -15.49 -3.10 -14.38
N ASN A 345 -14.47 -2.52 -15.00
CA ASN A 345 -14.56 -1.20 -15.60
C ASN A 345 -13.63 -1.08 -16.81
N ASN A 346 -13.79 -0.01 -17.60
CA ASN A 346 -12.82 0.32 -18.66
C ASN A 346 -11.43 0.49 -18.03
N PRO A 347 -10.37 0.01 -18.67
CA PRO A 347 -9.00 0.10 -18.14
C PRO A 347 -8.52 1.52 -17.87
N ASP A 348 -9.10 2.51 -18.53
CA ASP A 348 -8.81 3.94 -18.42
C ASP A 348 -9.74 4.70 -17.45
N SER A 349 -10.63 3.99 -16.76
CA SER A 349 -11.55 4.62 -15.80
C SER A 349 -10.83 5.03 -14.51
N GLU A 350 -11.07 6.27 -14.10
CA GLU A 350 -10.61 6.86 -12.85
C GLU A 350 -11.83 7.32 -12.04
N THR A 351 -12.08 6.72 -10.89
CA THR A 351 -13.23 7.04 -10.04
C THR A 351 -12.87 7.08 -8.56
N ASP A 352 -13.72 7.69 -7.76
CA ASP A 352 -13.59 7.87 -6.32
C ASP A 352 -13.57 6.58 -5.49
N GLY A 353 -14.08 5.50 -6.05
CA GLY A 353 -14.21 4.20 -5.36
C GLY A 353 -13.30 3.11 -5.87
N ILE A 354 -12.32 3.41 -6.75
CA ILE A 354 -11.42 2.40 -7.33
C ILE A 354 -9.96 2.72 -6.98
N GLY A 355 -9.30 1.73 -6.38
CA GLY A 355 -7.87 1.71 -6.07
C GLY A 355 -7.24 0.38 -6.52
N PHE A 356 -6.14 -0.01 -5.90
CA PHE A 356 -5.46 -1.27 -6.20
C PHE A 356 -4.50 -1.67 -5.09
N ARG A 357 -4.07 -2.94 -5.12
CA ARG A 357 -2.91 -3.45 -4.37
C ARG A 357 -1.90 -4.08 -5.31
N VAL A 358 -0.71 -4.40 -4.82
CA VAL A 358 0.36 -5.02 -5.62
C VAL A 358 0.64 -6.44 -5.15
N ALA A 359 1.13 -7.29 -6.07
CA ALA A 359 1.68 -8.59 -5.75
C ALA A 359 3.16 -8.67 -6.17
N SER A 360 3.88 -9.67 -5.65
CA SER A 360 5.30 -9.94 -5.95
C SER A 360 5.60 -11.43 -5.82
N PRO A 361 6.74 -11.92 -6.33
CA PRO A 361 7.17 -13.30 -6.18
C PRO A 361 7.32 -13.73 -4.74
#